data_1315ea47a628c12a0bb266144ab500bb
#
_entry.id   1315ea47a628c12a0bb266144ab500bb
#
_cell.length_a   1.000
_cell.length_b   1.000
_cell.length_c   1.000
_cell.angle_alpha   90.00
_cell.angle_beta   90.00
_cell.angle_gamma   90.00
#
_symmetry.space_group_name_H-M   'P 1'
#
loop_
_entity.id
_entity.type
_entity.pdbx_description
1 polymer ?
#
loop_
_entity_poly.entity_id
_entity_poly.type
_entity_poly.pdbx_seq_one_letter_code
_entity_poly.pdbx_strand_id
1 'polypeptide(L)'
;EIVYGKSQGPYTELFEDAIVPILEKEGYTVKGVDLSDLQTADVALNDGDVDVNVEQHTAYMENFNKSYNGDLVAISLIPTVPAGVYSKKYDSIDDIPNGAKVAVPNDASNTARCYLMLQKIGWIKLDENADPSAITQDDITENPHNIKFTEMNSMTIPATMADFDYVAITGSVVYNAGIDASTALANEDIQDYLVLQVVVKKENKDAAWAQAIVDAYHSDEFKEYMKKNNDGLWWIPEELQ
;
A
#
# COMPACT_ATOMS: atom_id res chain seq x y z
N GLU A 1 21.65 4.59 16.37
CA GLU A 1 20.50 3.67 16.38
C GLU A 1 19.41 4.23 15.46
N ILE A 2 18.74 3.34 14.72
CA ILE A 2 17.56 3.66 13.91
C ILE A 2 16.42 2.79 14.42
N VAL A 3 15.31 3.41 14.80
CA VAL A 3 14.12 2.71 15.28
C VAL A 3 13.04 2.78 14.21
N TYR A 4 12.60 1.64 13.69
CA TYR A 4 11.52 1.62 12.70
C TYR A 4 10.23 1.04 13.28
N GLY A 5 9.11 1.62 12.84
CA GLY A 5 7.78 1.10 13.16
C GLY A 5 7.49 -0.13 12.30
N LYS A 6 7.05 -1.21 12.92
CA LYS A 6 6.64 -2.46 12.26
C LYS A 6 5.13 -2.52 12.27
N SER A 7 4.51 -2.49 11.11
CA SER A 7 3.17 -3.02 10.92
C SER A 7 3.26 -4.32 10.13
N GLN A 8 2.23 -5.16 10.19
CA GLN A 8 2.25 -6.40 9.44
C GLN A 8 2.19 -6.10 7.94
N GLY A 9 3.11 -6.69 7.19
CA GLY A 9 3.08 -6.57 5.73
C GLY A 9 4.41 -6.85 5.04
N PRO A 10 4.38 -6.97 3.72
CA PRO A 10 5.55 -7.32 2.93
C PRO A 10 6.63 -6.23 2.96
N TYR A 11 6.26 -4.98 3.22
CA TYR A 11 7.18 -3.85 3.21
C TYR A 11 8.12 -3.85 4.41
N THR A 12 7.62 -4.15 5.62
CA THR A 12 8.45 -4.37 6.81
C THR A 12 9.39 -5.55 6.60
N GLU A 13 8.91 -6.68 6.07
CA GLU A 13 9.75 -7.84 5.78
C GLU A 13 10.83 -7.51 4.74
N LEU A 14 10.48 -6.80 3.66
CA LEU A 14 11.46 -6.35 2.67
C LEU A 14 12.53 -5.45 3.31
N PHE A 15 12.14 -4.54 4.19
CA PHE A 15 13.05 -3.66 4.91
C PHE A 15 14.00 -4.48 5.81
N GLU A 16 13.46 -5.42 6.58
CA GLU A 16 14.21 -6.29 7.48
C GLU A 16 15.20 -7.19 6.72
N ASP A 17 14.77 -7.80 5.62
CA ASP A 17 15.56 -8.77 4.88
C ASP A 17 16.60 -8.14 3.96
N ALA A 18 16.30 -6.98 3.38
CA ALA A 18 17.14 -6.36 2.36
C ALA A 18 17.87 -5.10 2.82
N ILE A 19 17.23 -4.24 3.61
CA ILE A 19 17.77 -2.93 3.97
C ILE A 19 18.53 -2.97 5.29
N VAL A 20 17.98 -3.59 6.32
CA VAL A 20 18.63 -3.70 7.64
C VAL A 20 20.04 -4.25 7.53
N PRO A 21 20.32 -5.36 6.78
CA PRO A 21 21.68 -5.86 6.64
C PRO A 21 22.67 -4.87 6.02
N ILE A 22 22.20 -4.01 5.10
CA ILE A 22 23.05 -2.97 4.48
C ILE A 22 23.39 -1.90 5.53
N LEU A 23 22.40 -1.42 6.27
CA LEU A 23 22.58 -0.41 7.31
C LEU A 23 23.49 -0.91 8.44
N GLU A 24 23.38 -2.17 8.83
CA GLU A 24 24.24 -2.78 9.86
C GLU A 24 25.71 -2.87 9.40
N LYS A 25 25.98 -3.17 8.13
CA LYS A 25 27.33 -3.12 7.56
C LYS A 25 27.94 -1.72 7.60
N GLU A 26 27.10 -0.68 7.51
CA GLU A 26 27.51 0.72 7.64
C GLU A 26 27.68 1.17 9.11
N GLY A 27 27.42 0.29 10.07
CA GLY A 27 27.61 0.52 11.49
C GLY A 27 26.40 1.05 12.23
N TYR A 28 25.22 1.05 11.61
CA TYR A 28 23.97 1.38 12.30
C TYR A 28 23.46 0.21 13.14
N THR A 29 22.86 0.50 14.27
CA THR A 29 22.02 -0.45 14.99
C THR A 29 20.58 -0.18 14.60
N VAL A 30 19.88 -1.18 14.08
CA VAL A 30 18.49 -1.05 13.62
C VAL A 30 17.57 -1.86 14.50
N LYS A 31 16.49 -1.25 14.98
CA LYS A 31 15.56 -1.84 15.95
C LYS A 31 14.11 -1.63 15.53
N GLY A 32 13.36 -2.71 15.46
CA GLY A 32 11.92 -2.67 15.16
C GLY A 32 11.06 -2.53 16.42
N VAL A 33 9.98 -1.78 16.31
CA VAL A 33 8.91 -1.66 17.31
C VAL A 33 7.61 -2.14 16.70
N ASP A 34 7.03 -3.21 17.28
CA ASP A 34 5.77 -3.76 16.83
C ASP A 34 4.60 -2.80 17.12
N LEU A 35 3.84 -2.46 16.09
CA LEU A 35 2.69 -1.56 16.15
C LEU A 35 1.46 -2.27 15.55
N SER A 36 0.28 -1.95 16.07
CA SER A 36 -0.94 -2.71 15.73
C SER A 36 -1.40 -2.52 14.30
N ASP A 37 -1.16 -1.33 13.76
CA ASP A 37 -1.61 -0.91 12.44
C ASP A 37 -0.82 0.31 11.95
N LEU A 38 -1.03 0.68 10.70
CA LEU A 38 -0.33 1.81 10.07
C LEU A 38 -0.67 3.16 10.73
N GLN A 39 -1.91 3.37 11.16
CA GLN A 39 -2.28 4.62 11.83
C GLN A 39 -1.52 4.78 13.16
N THR A 40 -1.42 3.72 13.94
CA THR A 40 -0.63 3.70 15.19
C THR A 40 0.86 3.92 14.90
N ALA A 41 1.38 3.35 13.80
CA ALA A 41 2.75 3.55 13.36
C ALA A 41 3.02 5.01 12.99
N ASP A 42 2.10 5.68 12.30
CA ASP A 42 2.22 7.09 11.96
C ASP A 42 2.14 8.01 13.18
N VAL A 43 1.29 7.68 14.15
CA VAL A 43 1.25 8.42 15.43
C VAL A 43 2.60 8.30 16.15
N ALA A 44 3.13 7.08 16.28
CA ALA A 44 4.43 6.85 16.92
C ALA A 44 5.57 7.58 16.19
N LEU A 45 5.54 7.59 14.84
CA LEU A 45 6.51 8.32 14.03
C LEU A 45 6.39 9.84 14.23
N ASN A 46 5.18 10.37 14.22
CA ASN A 46 4.92 11.79 14.41
C ASN A 46 5.29 12.27 15.82
N ASP A 47 5.12 11.43 16.84
CA ASP A 47 5.48 11.71 18.22
C ASP A 47 6.98 11.51 18.50
N GLY A 48 7.71 10.85 17.59
CA GLY A 48 9.13 10.59 17.69
C GLY A 48 9.49 9.34 18.52
N ASP A 49 8.52 8.44 18.72
CA ASP A 49 8.74 7.15 19.38
C ASP A 49 9.44 6.15 18.45
N VAL A 50 9.30 6.35 17.14
CA VAL A 50 10.06 5.67 16.08
C VAL A 50 10.61 6.71 15.09
N ASP A 51 11.65 6.36 14.35
CA ASP A 51 12.36 7.26 13.42
C ASP A 51 11.82 7.19 11.99
N VAL A 52 11.34 6.03 11.58
CA VAL A 52 10.96 5.74 10.19
C VAL A 52 9.88 4.67 10.11
N ASN A 53 9.04 4.75 9.08
CA ASN A 53 8.24 3.62 8.60
C ASN A 53 8.30 3.49 7.08
N VAL A 54 7.93 2.32 6.55
CA VAL A 54 8.01 1.97 5.13
C VAL A 54 6.70 1.37 4.61
N GLU A 55 5.58 1.67 5.26
CA GLU A 55 4.31 0.94 5.10
C GLU A 55 3.23 1.76 4.38
N GLN A 56 3.56 2.96 3.88
CA GLN A 56 2.56 3.87 3.35
C GLN A 56 2.98 4.53 2.04
N HIS A 57 1.98 4.89 1.24
CA HIS A 57 2.10 5.71 0.05
C HIS A 57 1.78 7.19 0.36
N THR A 58 2.09 8.08 -0.59
CA THR A 58 1.91 9.53 -0.45
C THR A 58 0.49 9.91 -0.02
N ALA A 59 -0.53 9.37 -0.67
CA ALA A 59 -1.91 9.72 -0.36
C ALA A 59 -2.31 9.39 1.10
N TYR A 60 -1.83 8.26 1.64
CA TYR A 60 -2.07 7.90 3.04
C TYR A 60 -1.38 8.88 4.00
N MET A 61 -0.09 9.14 3.77
CA MET A 61 0.70 10.07 4.58
C MET A 61 0.10 11.49 4.59
N GLU A 62 -0.33 11.99 3.43
CA GLU A 62 -0.95 13.31 3.33
C GLU A 62 -2.28 13.38 4.07
N ASN A 63 -3.11 12.34 3.99
CA ASN A 63 -4.35 12.24 4.75
C ASN A 63 -4.09 12.18 6.26
N PHE A 64 -3.05 11.46 6.70
CA PHE A 64 -2.62 11.45 8.09
C PHE A 64 -2.20 12.86 8.54
N ASN A 65 -1.30 13.50 7.82
CA ASN A 65 -0.83 14.86 8.14
C ASN A 65 -2.01 15.84 8.27
N LYS A 66 -2.97 15.78 7.35
CA LYS A 66 -4.16 16.63 7.38
C LYS A 66 -5.05 16.36 8.58
N SER A 67 -5.26 15.10 8.94
CA SER A 67 -6.19 14.68 10.00
C SER A 67 -5.62 14.86 11.40
N TYR A 68 -4.31 14.68 11.56
CA TYR A 68 -3.59 14.69 12.84
C TYR A 68 -2.69 15.90 13.03
N ASN A 69 -2.72 16.86 12.08
CA ASN A 69 -1.78 17.99 12.05
C ASN A 69 -0.32 17.51 12.13
N GLY A 70 -0.04 16.41 11.42
CA GLY A 70 1.27 15.78 11.37
C GLY A 70 2.23 16.53 10.42
N ASP A 71 3.51 16.18 10.51
CA ASP A 71 4.57 16.72 9.65
C ASP A 71 5.46 15.61 9.05
N LEU A 72 4.85 14.48 8.71
CA LEU A 72 5.52 13.37 8.05
C LEU A 72 5.87 13.73 6.60
N VAL A 73 7.03 13.26 6.14
CA VAL A 73 7.50 13.45 4.77
C VAL A 73 8.10 12.16 4.22
N ALA A 74 7.89 11.95 2.93
CA ALA A 74 8.52 10.87 2.18
C ALA A 74 9.93 11.29 1.72
N ILE A 75 10.88 10.35 1.77
CA ILE A 75 12.28 10.61 1.37
C ILE A 75 12.78 9.69 0.26
N SER A 76 12.12 8.58 -0.03
CA SER A 76 12.44 7.69 -1.15
C SER A 76 11.23 6.85 -1.53
N LEU A 77 11.05 6.57 -2.81
CA LEU A 77 10.13 5.53 -3.27
C LEU A 77 10.70 4.15 -2.91
N ILE A 78 9.80 3.17 -2.75
CA ILE A 78 10.18 1.77 -2.55
C ILE A 78 9.31 0.85 -3.42
N PRO A 79 9.73 -0.41 -3.65
CA PRO A 79 8.91 -1.38 -4.35
C PRO A 79 7.51 -1.48 -3.75
N THR A 80 6.51 -1.65 -4.62
CA THR A 80 5.09 -1.60 -4.23
C THR A 80 4.37 -2.84 -4.72
N VAL A 81 3.52 -3.41 -3.89
CA VAL A 81 2.64 -4.53 -4.27
C VAL A 81 1.32 -3.95 -4.78
N PRO A 82 0.92 -4.23 -6.04
CA PRO A 82 -0.32 -3.70 -6.62
C PRO A 82 -1.58 -4.15 -5.87
N ALA A 83 -2.59 -3.28 -5.83
CA ALA A 83 -3.94 -3.67 -5.48
C ALA A 83 -4.53 -4.57 -6.59
N GLY A 84 -5.44 -5.44 -6.23
CA GLY A 84 -6.06 -6.39 -7.15
C GLY A 84 -7.51 -6.69 -6.85
N VAL A 85 -8.19 -7.25 -7.85
CA VAL A 85 -9.54 -7.81 -7.73
C VAL A 85 -9.43 -9.32 -7.58
N TYR A 86 -10.10 -9.85 -6.59
CA TYR A 86 -10.10 -11.29 -6.26
C TYR A 86 -11.51 -11.81 -6.12
N SER A 87 -11.70 -13.11 -6.36
CA SER A 87 -12.97 -13.79 -6.16
C SER A 87 -12.75 -15.23 -5.70
N LYS A 88 -13.69 -15.74 -4.88
CA LYS A 88 -13.82 -17.19 -4.59
C LYS A 88 -14.91 -17.86 -5.42
N LYS A 89 -15.66 -17.08 -6.22
CA LYS A 89 -16.82 -17.56 -6.96
C LYS A 89 -16.64 -17.54 -8.47
N TYR A 90 -15.79 -16.64 -8.97
CA TYR A 90 -15.62 -16.36 -10.39
C TYR A 90 -14.15 -16.40 -10.78
N ASP A 91 -13.87 -16.82 -11.99
CA ASP A 91 -12.53 -16.96 -12.55
C ASP A 91 -12.16 -15.79 -13.49
N SER A 92 -13.10 -14.90 -13.78
CA SER A 92 -12.90 -13.75 -14.66
C SER A 92 -13.67 -12.52 -14.17
N ILE A 93 -13.14 -11.33 -14.44
CA ILE A 93 -13.86 -10.07 -14.24
C ILE A 93 -15.05 -9.91 -15.20
N ASP A 94 -15.04 -10.62 -16.34
CA ASP A 94 -16.12 -10.60 -17.33
C ASP A 94 -17.35 -11.40 -16.86
N ASP A 95 -17.20 -12.27 -15.86
CA ASP A 95 -18.29 -13.09 -15.31
C ASP A 95 -19.15 -12.31 -14.29
N ILE A 96 -18.95 -11.01 -14.13
CA ILE A 96 -19.64 -10.21 -13.12
C ILE A 96 -21.17 -10.25 -13.32
N PRO A 97 -21.93 -10.72 -12.29
CA PRO A 97 -23.39 -10.76 -12.39
C PRO A 97 -24.01 -9.37 -12.17
N ASN A 98 -25.21 -9.18 -12.72
CA ASN A 98 -26.00 -8.01 -12.39
C ASN A 98 -26.36 -8.01 -10.89
N GLY A 99 -26.12 -6.91 -10.20
CA GLY A 99 -26.33 -6.77 -8.76
C GLY A 99 -25.22 -7.41 -7.93
N ALA A 100 -24.02 -7.63 -8.51
CA ALA A 100 -22.85 -8.16 -7.82
C ALA A 100 -22.55 -7.44 -6.51
N LYS A 101 -22.16 -8.18 -5.50
CA LYS A 101 -21.68 -7.65 -4.21
C LYS A 101 -20.16 -7.54 -4.25
N VAL A 102 -19.62 -6.35 -4.06
CA VAL A 102 -18.19 -6.07 -4.09
C VAL A 102 -17.77 -5.37 -2.81
N ALA A 103 -16.78 -5.93 -2.11
CA ALA A 103 -16.15 -5.27 -0.96
C ALA A 103 -14.96 -4.44 -1.40
N VAL A 104 -14.81 -3.26 -0.79
CA VAL A 104 -13.67 -2.34 -0.98
C VAL A 104 -13.21 -1.83 0.39
N PRO A 105 -11.97 -1.31 0.52
CA PRO A 105 -11.52 -0.64 1.74
C PRO A 105 -12.41 0.54 2.13
N ASN A 106 -12.38 0.93 3.42
CA ASN A 106 -13.12 2.09 3.93
C ASN A 106 -12.22 3.24 4.38
N ASP A 107 -10.91 3.14 4.27
CA ASP A 107 -10.03 4.29 4.42
C ASP A 107 -9.97 5.10 3.12
N ALA A 108 -9.96 6.44 3.25
CA ALA A 108 -10.20 7.33 2.12
C ALA A 108 -9.28 7.07 0.91
N SER A 109 -7.98 6.92 1.12
CA SER A 109 -7.03 6.76 0.01
C SER A 109 -7.12 5.40 -0.68
N ASN A 110 -7.29 4.30 0.08
CA ASN A 110 -7.40 2.97 -0.52
C ASN A 110 -8.81 2.70 -1.07
N THR A 111 -9.85 3.33 -0.53
CA THR A 111 -11.18 3.35 -1.14
C THR A 111 -11.13 3.97 -2.53
N ALA A 112 -10.56 5.17 -2.66
CA ALA A 112 -10.36 5.86 -3.93
C ALA A 112 -9.53 5.03 -4.91
N ARG A 113 -8.41 4.46 -4.44
CA ARG A 113 -7.54 3.56 -5.20
C ARG A 113 -8.29 2.38 -5.80
N CYS A 114 -9.14 1.72 -5.02
CA CYS A 114 -9.93 0.60 -5.49
C CYS A 114 -10.99 1.02 -6.52
N TYR A 115 -11.69 2.13 -6.31
CA TYR A 115 -12.65 2.62 -7.32
C TYR A 115 -11.98 2.99 -8.64
N LEU A 116 -10.79 3.57 -8.63
CA LEU A 116 -10.01 3.83 -9.85
C LEU A 116 -9.68 2.53 -10.59
N MET A 117 -9.27 1.48 -9.86
CA MET A 117 -9.02 0.16 -10.45
C MET A 117 -10.30 -0.43 -11.07
N LEU A 118 -11.44 -0.29 -10.40
CA LEU A 118 -12.73 -0.80 -10.91
C LEU A 118 -13.21 0.00 -12.13
N GLN A 119 -12.91 1.29 -12.22
CA GLN A 119 -13.12 2.08 -13.45
C GLN A 119 -12.22 1.57 -14.58
N LYS A 120 -10.93 1.33 -14.31
CA LYS A 120 -9.99 0.80 -15.30
C LYS A 120 -10.49 -0.49 -15.97
N ILE A 121 -11.07 -1.39 -15.18
CA ILE A 121 -11.62 -2.66 -15.71
C ILE A 121 -13.03 -2.53 -16.32
N GLY A 122 -13.58 -1.32 -16.35
CA GLY A 122 -14.85 -1.03 -17.01
C GLY A 122 -16.11 -1.36 -16.21
N TRP A 123 -15.99 -1.63 -14.91
CA TRP A 123 -17.15 -1.95 -14.08
C TRP A 123 -17.95 -0.73 -13.65
N ILE A 124 -17.32 0.43 -13.55
CA ILE A 124 -17.93 1.69 -13.17
C ILE A 124 -17.32 2.83 -13.98
N LYS A 125 -17.98 3.99 -13.95
CA LYS A 125 -17.41 5.26 -14.39
C LYS A 125 -17.49 6.26 -13.26
N LEU A 126 -16.43 7.01 -13.06
CA LEU A 126 -16.31 8.03 -12.03
C LEU A 126 -16.51 9.43 -12.62
N ASP A 127 -16.86 10.39 -11.78
CA ASP A 127 -16.89 11.80 -12.17
C ASP A 127 -15.46 12.26 -12.54
N GLU A 128 -15.31 12.85 -13.71
CA GLU A 128 -14.02 13.33 -14.24
C GLU A 128 -13.43 14.47 -13.38
N ASN A 129 -14.25 15.13 -12.57
CA ASN A 129 -13.84 16.21 -11.68
C ASN A 129 -13.59 15.73 -10.23
N ALA A 130 -13.80 14.46 -9.93
CA ALA A 130 -13.52 13.92 -8.61
C ALA A 130 -12.02 13.98 -8.29
N ASP A 131 -11.70 14.25 -7.03
CA ASP A 131 -10.31 14.17 -6.55
C ASP A 131 -9.86 12.70 -6.54
N PRO A 132 -8.88 12.29 -7.35
CA PRO A 132 -8.46 10.91 -7.47
C PRO A 132 -7.92 10.32 -6.15
N SER A 133 -7.54 11.15 -5.18
CA SER A 133 -7.07 10.70 -3.86
C SER A 133 -8.19 10.54 -2.82
N ALA A 134 -9.43 10.94 -3.15
CA ALA A 134 -10.55 11.01 -2.20
C ALA A 134 -11.89 10.55 -2.81
N ILE A 135 -11.86 9.72 -3.84
CA ILE A 135 -13.07 9.18 -4.50
C ILE A 135 -13.91 8.37 -3.53
N THR A 136 -15.22 8.60 -3.60
CA THR A 136 -16.25 7.89 -2.83
C THR A 136 -17.28 7.24 -3.74
N GLN A 137 -18.25 6.51 -3.20
CA GLN A 137 -19.38 5.96 -3.97
C GLN A 137 -20.21 7.05 -4.65
N ASP A 138 -20.27 8.25 -4.08
CA ASP A 138 -21.04 9.38 -4.63
C ASP A 138 -20.45 9.91 -5.95
N ASP A 139 -19.18 9.61 -6.22
CA ASP A 139 -18.49 9.97 -7.45
C ASP A 139 -18.74 8.98 -8.61
N ILE A 140 -19.46 7.88 -8.36
CA ILE A 140 -19.81 6.89 -9.39
C ILE A 140 -20.94 7.44 -10.26
N THR A 141 -20.64 7.76 -11.51
CA THR A 141 -21.61 8.30 -12.48
C THR A 141 -22.31 7.20 -13.30
N GLU A 142 -21.65 6.07 -13.52
CA GLU A 142 -22.22 4.91 -14.21
C GLU A 142 -21.87 3.63 -13.45
N ASN A 143 -22.85 2.74 -13.28
CA ASN A 143 -22.71 1.44 -12.66
C ASN A 143 -23.56 0.41 -13.44
N PRO A 144 -23.09 0.01 -14.65
CA PRO A 144 -23.90 -0.78 -15.60
C PRO A 144 -24.27 -2.18 -15.07
N HIS A 145 -23.47 -2.71 -14.13
CA HIS A 145 -23.73 -4.02 -13.51
C HIS A 145 -24.55 -3.95 -12.22
N ASN A 146 -25.02 -2.75 -11.84
CA ASN A 146 -25.75 -2.51 -10.59
C ASN A 146 -25.01 -3.08 -9.36
N ILE A 147 -23.69 -2.90 -9.32
CA ILE A 147 -22.82 -3.39 -8.25
C ILE A 147 -23.26 -2.77 -6.92
N LYS A 148 -23.34 -3.61 -5.89
CA LYS A 148 -23.58 -3.20 -4.51
C LYS A 148 -22.27 -3.21 -3.76
N PHE A 149 -21.73 -2.02 -3.51
CA PHE A 149 -20.48 -1.86 -2.80
C PHE A 149 -20.68 -1.92 -1.29
N THR A 150 -19.74 -2.57 -0.61
CA THR A 150 -19.59 -2.54 0.85
C THR A 150 -18.19 -2.03 1.16
N GLU A 151 -18.12 -0.84 1.74
CA GLU A 151 -16.88 -0.28 2.27
C GLU A 151 -16.66 -0.82 3.68
N MET A 152 -15.52 -1.46 3.93
CA MET A 152 -15.20 -2.09 5.20
C MET A 152 -13.70 -2.06 5.50
N ASN A 153 -13.34 -2.33 6.74
CA ASN A 153 -11.94 -2.39 7.14
C ASN A 153 -11.17 -3.38 6.26
N SER A 154 -10.10 -2.91 5.63
CA SER A 154 -9.29 -3.68 4.66
C SER A 154 -8.85 -5.03 5.20
N MET A 155 -8.39 -5.08 6.46
CA MET A 155 -7.88 -6.31 7.08
C MET A 155 -8.96 -7.36 7.31
N THR A 156 -10.23 -6.97 7.32
CA THR A 156 -11.36 -7.90 7.51
C THR A 156 -11.91 -8.47 6.20
N ILE A 157 -11.63 -7.83 5.06
CA ILE A 157 -12.13 -8.26 3.74
C ILE A 157 -11.74 -9.72 3.42
N PRO A 158 -10.49 -10.18 3.61
CA PRO A 158 -10.11 -11.56 3.30
C PRO A 158 -10.96 -12.62 3.99
N ALA A 159 -11.29 -12.40 5.27
CA ALA A 159 -12.10 -13.34 6.05
C ALA A 159 -13.55 -13.44 5.55
N THR A 160 -14.04 -12.42 4.85
CA THR A 160 -15.43 -12.31 4.36
C THR A 160 -15.57 -12.55 2.85
N MET A 161 -14.50 -12.89 2.14
CA MET A 161 -14.50 -13.03 0.68
C MET A 161 -15.61 -13.94 0.14
N ALA A 162 -16.01 -14.98 0.88
CA ALA A 162 -17.06 -15.91 0.46
C ALA A 162 -18.46 -15.26 0.40
N ASP A 163 -18.67 -14.16 1.12
CA ASP A 163 -19.95 -13.44 1.18
C ASP A 163 -20.14 -12.47 0.00
N PHE A 164 -19.05 -12.16 -0.70
CA PHE A 164 -19.00 -11.27 -1.85
C PHE A 164 -18.83 -12.02 -3.15
N ASP A 165 -19.20 -11.39 -4.25
CA ASP A 165 -18.92 -11.89 -5.59
C ASP A 165 -17.46 -11.60 -5.97
N TYR A 166 -16.99 -10.39 -5.65
CA TYR A 166 -15.60 -9.97 -5.79
C TYR A 166 -15.18 -9.09 -4.63
N VAL A 167 -13.88 -8.98 -4.41
CA VAL A 167 -13.28 -8.02 -3.49
C VAL A 167 -12.15 -7.27 -4.19
N ALA A 168 -12.02 -5.98 -3.90
CA ALA A 168 -10.91 -5.15 -4.34
C ALA A 168 -10.07 -4.81 -3.11
N ILE A 169 -8.84 -5.27 -3.06
CA ILE A 169 -7.95 -5.17 -1.89
C ILE A 169 -6.53 -4.78 -2.27
N THR A 170 -5.86 -4.09 -1.35
CA THR A 170 -4.47 -3.69 -1.53
C THR A 170 -3.51 -4.86 -1.39
N GLY A 171 -2.32 -4.74 -1.98
CA GLY A 171 -1.32 -5.81 -1.99
C GLY A 171 -0.85 -6.23 -0.61
N SER A 172 -0.71 -5.31 0.35
CA SER A 172 -0.34 -5.63 1.73
C SER A 172 -1.39 -6.50 2.43
N VAL A 173 -2.67 -6.25 2.17
CA VAL A 173 -3.78 -7.06 2.70
C VAL A 173 -3.77 -8.47 2.09
N VAL A 174 -3.54 -8.57 0.78
CA VAL A 174 -3.36 -9.86 0.07
C VAL A 174 -2.25 -10.67 0.72
N TYR A 175 -1.10 -10.06 0.90
CA TYR A 175 0.07 -10.68 1.50
C TYR A 175 -0.20 -11.16 2.93
N ASN A 176 -0.73 -10.28 3.80
CA ASN A 176 -1.03 -10.61 5.19
C ASN A 176 -2.04 -11.73 5.35
N ALA A 177 -2.98 -11.84 4.43
CA ALA A 177 -3.99 -12.90 4.43
C ALA A 177 -3.49 -14.22 3.84
N GLY A 178 -2.26 -14.27 3.31
CA GLY A 178 -1.71 -15.45 2.62
C GLY A 178 -2.45 -15.77 1.32
N ILE A 179 -3.05 -14.78 0.68
CA ILE A 179 -3.68 -14.93 -0.63
C ILE A 179 -2.58 -14.93 -1.70
N ASP A 180 -2.63 -15.88 -2.61
CA ASP A 180 -1.71 -15.92 -3.74
C ASP A 180 -2.01 -14.75 -4.70
N ALA A 181 -1.09 -13.80 -4.81
CA ALA A 181 -1.22 -12.63 -5.65
C ALA A 181 -1.40 -12.96 -7.14
N SER A 182 -0.92 -14.13 -7.59
CA SER A 182 -1.12 -14.61 -8.96
C SER A 182 -2.57 -14.95 -9.29
N THR A 183 -3.43 -15.08 -8.29
CA THR A 183 -4.88 -15.30 -8.45
C THR A 183 -5.68 -14.03 -8.67
N ALA A 184 -5.03 -12.86 -8.70
CA ALA A 184 -5.69 -11.62 -9.03
C ALA A 184 -6.32 -11.70 -10.42
N LEU A 185 -7.61 -11.36 -10.51
CA LEU A 185 -8.35 -11.32 -11.77
C LEU A 185 -8.07 -10.03 -12.55
N ALA A 186 -7.67 -8.99 -11.86
CA ALA A 186 -7.18 -7.72 -12.40
C ALA A 186 -6.29 -7.04 -11.36
N ASN A 187 -5.37 -6.21 -11.84
CA ASN A 187 -4.53 -5.36 -11.00
C ASN A 187 -4.69 -3.89 -11.40
N GLU A 188 -4.38 -3.00 -10.47
CA GLU A 188 -4.33 -1.57 -10.74
C GLU A 188 -3.16 -1.18 -11.65
N ASP A 189 -3.24 0.03 -12.22
CA ASP A 189 -2.07 0.77 -12.69
C ASP A 189 -1.63 1.68 -11.53
N ILE A 190 -0.44 1.42 -10.97
CA ILE A 190 0.05 2.15 -9.81
C ILE A 190 0.28 3.61 -10.19
N GLN A 191 -0.44 4.50 -9.53
CA GLN A 191 -0.26 5.94 -9.70
C GLN A 191 0.88 6.42 -8.80
N ASP A 192 1.58 7.49 -9.18
CA ASP A 192 2.74 8.00 -8.45
C ASP A 192 2.48 8.23 -6.96
N TYR A 193 1.30 8.76 -6.61
CA TYR A 193 0.90 9.02 -5.22
C TYR A 193 0.50 7.77 -4.43
N LEU A 194 0.45 6.60 -5.08
CA LEU A 194 0.18 5.29 -4.48
C LEU A 194 1.42 4.40 -4.38
N VAL A 195 2.56 4.86 -4.86
CA VAL A 195 3.84 4.17 -4.65
C VAL A 195 4.22 4.28 -3.18
N LEU A 196 4.63 3.17 -2.62
CA LEU A 196 5.10 3.10 -1.23
C LEU A 196 6.41 3.88 -1.06
N GLN A 197 6.65 4.35 0.15
CA GLN A 197 7.77 5.27 0.42
C GLN A 197 8.39 5.01 1.78
N VAL A 198 9.64 5.40 1.90
CA VAL A 198 10.28 5.63 3.20
C VAL A 198 9.75 6.94 3.76
N VAL A 199 9.13 6.89 4.93
CA VAL A 199 8.52 8.06 5.57
C VAL A 199 9.21 8.33 6.90
N VAL A 200 9.57 9.60 7.11
CA VAL A 200 10.20 10.11 8.31
C VAL A 200 9.50 11.40 8.77
N LYS A 201 9.78 11.82 9.99
CA LYS A 201 9.41 13.15 10.44
C LYS A 201 10.20 14.23 9.68
N LYS A 202 9.56 15.33 9.31
CA LYS A 202 10.15 16.38 8.48
C LYS A 202 11.49 16.91 9.00
N GLU A 203 11.65 17.01 10.32
CA GLU A 203 12.90 17.46 10.93
C GLU A 203 14.07 16.50 10.68
N ASN A 204 13.80 15.22 10.41
CA ASN A 204 14.79 14.16 10.22
C ASN A 204 15.11 13.88 8.74
N LYS A 205 14.45 14.53 7.79
CA LYS A 205 14.58 14.21 6.36
C LYS A 205 16.01 14.28 5.81
N ASP A 206 16.83 15.16 6.37
CA ASP A 206 18.22 15.40 5.96
C ASP A 206 19.23 14.77 6.96
N ALA A 207 18.77 13.95 7.91
CA ALA A 207 19.64 13.27 8.85
C ALA A 207 20.50 12.21 8.15
N ALA A 208 21.74 12.01 8.60
CA ALA A 208 22.67 11.06 7.99
C ALA A 208 22.11 9.61 7.96
N TRP A 209 21.39 9.21 9.00
CA TRP A 209 20.74 7.90 9.04
C TRP A 209 19.57 7.77 8.07
N ALA A 210 18.83 8.85 7.84
CA ALA A 210 17.73 8.88 6.87
C ALA A 210 18.28 8.75 5.44
N GLN A 211 19.38 9.47 5.14
CA GLN A 211 20.07 9.35 3.87
C GLN A 211 20.64 7.94 3.67
N ALA A 212 21.20 7.31 4.71
CA ALA A 212 21.70 5.94 4.63
C ALA A 212 20.59 4.93 4.24
N ILE A 213 19.36 5.14 4.72
CA ILE A 213 18.20 4.31 4.29
C ILE A 213 17.91 4.52 2.80
N VAL A 214 17.89 5.77 2.33
CA VAL A 214 17.71 6.09 0.90
C VAL A 214 18.79 5.41 0.07
N ASP A 215 20.04 5.58 0.45
CA ASP A 215 21.20 5.00 -0.26
C ASP A 215 21.14 3.45 -0.29
N ALA A 216 20.65 2.83 0.80
CA ALA A 216 20.46 1.38 0.86
C ALA A 216 19.43 0.88 -0.17
N TYR A 217 18.28 1.55 -0.33
CA TYR A 217 17.29 1.20 -1.35
C TYR A 217 17.83 1.42 -2.79
N HIS A 218 18.73 2.38 -3.00
CA HIS A 218 19.33 2.66 -4.29
C HIS A 218 20.60 1.83 -4.58
N SER A 219 21.04 1.00 -3.63
CA SER A 219 22.28 0.23 -3.73
C SER A 219 22.19 -0.93 -4.72
N ASP A 220 23.35 -1.31 -5.27
CA ASP A 220 23.45 -2.51 -6.11
C ASP A 220 23.11 -3.79 -5.31
N GLU A 221 23.37 -3.81 -4.00
CA GLU A 221 23.02 -4.93 -3.12
C GLU A 221 21.50 -5.12 -3.05
N PHE A 222 20.73 -4.03 -2.92
CA PHE A 222 19.28 -4.09 -2.95
C PHE A 222 18.73 -4.52 -4.32
N LYS A 223 19.30 -4.00 -5.41
CA LYS A 223 18.92 -4.40 -6.78
C LYS A 223 19.14 -5.91 -7.00
N GLU A 224 20.25 -6.45 -6.55
CA GLU A 224 20.53 -7.89 -6.64
C GLU A 224 19.59 -8.72 -5.75
N TYR A 225 19.22 -8.20 -4.56
CA TYR A 225 18.21 -8.83 -3.71
C TYR A 225 16.87 -8.92 -4.43
N MET A 226 16.39 -7.82 -5.02
CA MET A 226 15.12 -7.78 -5.75
C MET A 226 15.13 -8.70 -6.97
N LYS A 227 16.21 -8.76 -7.74
CA LYS A 227 16.33 -9.71 -8.87
C LYS A 227 16.17 -11.17 -8.46
N LYS A 228 16.61 -11.53 -7.27
CA LYS A 228 16.54 -12.91 -6.76
C LYS A 228 15.21 -13.24 -6.10
N ASN A 229 14.52 -12.25 -5.52
CA ASN A 229 13.39 -12.46 -4.62
C ASN A 229 12.09 -11.84 -5.13
N ASN A 230 12.09 -11.18 -6.30
CA ASN A 230 10.87 -10.66 -6.90
C ASN A 230 10.18 -11.72 -7.77
N ASP A 231 9.36 -12.55 -7.18
CA ASP A 231 8.60 -13.59 -7.88
C ASP A 231 7.37 -13.03 -8.65
N GLY A 232 7.48 -11.78 -9.16
CA GLY A 232 6.38 -11.09 -9.85
C GLY A 232 5.41 -10.37 -8.91
N LEU A 233 5.68 -10.38 -7.60
CA LEU A 233 4.86 -9.69 -6.59
C LEU A 233 5.06 -8.17 -6.62
N TRP A 234 6.30 -7.72 -6.83
CA TRP A 234 6.70 -6.34 -6.67
C TRP A 234 6.74 -5.56 -7.99
N TRP A 235 6.04 -4.45 -8.04
CA TRP A 235 6.33 -3.39 -8.98
C TRP A 235 7.48 -2.54 -8.44
N ILE A 236 8.54 -2.36 -9.23
CA ILE A 236 9.76 -1.65 -8.82
C ILE A 236 9.80 -0.29 -9.52
N PRO A 237 9.89 0.83 -8.77
CA PRO A 237 10.06 2.16 -9.34
C PRO A 237 11.27 2.22 -10.29
N GLU A 238 11.18 2.99 -11.37
CA GLU A 238 12.23 3.10 -12.39
C GLU A 238 13.59 3.51 -11.78
N GLU A 239 13.55 4.41 -10.80
CA GLU A 239 14.76 4.89 -10.11
C GLU A 239 15.48 3.82 -9.26
N LEU A 240 14.82 2.69 -8.96
CA LEU A 240 15.38 1.57 -8.21
C LEU A 240 15.73 0.34 -9.07
N GLN A 241 15.58 0.44 -10.40
CA GLN A 241 15.88 -0.63 -11.37
C GLN A 241 17.37 -0.71 -11.75
#